data_4eb6a29e40a43234ac40b005a8b8ae3b
#
_entry.id   4eb6a29e40a43234ac40b005a8b8ae3b
#
_cell.length_a   1.000
_cell.length_b   1.000
_cell.length_c   1.000
_cell.angle_alpha   90.00
_cell.angle_beta   90.00
_cell.angle_gamma   90.00
#
_symmetry.space_group_name_H-M   'P 1'
#
loop_
_entity.id
_entity.type
_entity.pdbx_description
1 polymer ?
#
loop_
_entity_poly.entity_id
_entity_poly.type
_entity_poly.pdbx_seq_one_letter_code
_entity_poly.pdbx_strand_id
1 'polypeptide(L)'
;MDTEATPAAKQELARLGVPAVPAVVAGGRAVHGWNPTALAELVGVSYDGGRALPPAELGRRLDRVLAAAARAMRQVPPEHLEMAHPGRDRPVRQLGFHVFRLSRAFRDAMRERRLPKAWLDEAAPAELADGPAIAAYGERVRLELAAHFAQPGAWDGDVETYYGAQTGHQVLERTTWHAAQHVRQLCALLERMGVAPDHPLTATDYEGLPLPTDVW
;
A
#
# COMPACT_ATOMS: atom_id res chain seq x y z
N MET A 1 11.54 -17.78 -2.35
CA MET A 1 11.14 -19.03 -1.64
C MET A 1 9.78 -18.78 -1.04
N ASP A 2 8.81 -19.62 -1.31
CA ASP A 2 7.47 -19.52 -0.74
C ASP A 2 7.49 -20.06 0.70
N THR A 3 7.12 -19.22 1.65
CA THR A 3 7.11 -19.59 3.07
C THR A 3 5.91 -20.46 3.45
N GLU A 4 4.83 -20.46 2.66
CA GLU A 4 3.69 -21.35 2.91
C GLU A 4 4.00 -22.77 2.43
N ALA A 5 4.67 -22.89 1.29
CA ALA A 5 5.07 -24.17 0.72
C ALA A 5 6.36 -24.75 1.33
N THR A 6 7.13 -23.95 2.09
CA THR A 6 8.47 -24.36 2.55
C THR A 6 8.64 -24.19 4.06
N PRO A 7 8.34 -25.21 4.91
CA PRO A 7 8.45 -25.11 6.37
C PRO A 7 9.85 -24.66 6.87
N ALA A 8 10.93 -25.08 6.18
CA ALA A 8 12.28 -24.64 6.51
C ALA A 8 12.49 -23.13 6.37
N ALA A 9 11.80 -22.48 5.42
CA ALA A 9 11.85 -21.03 5.28
C ALA A 9 11.17 -20.32 6.47
N LYS A 10 10.05 -20.83 6.97
CA LYS A 10 9.41 -20.31 8.19
C LYS A 10 10.32 -20.42 9.41
N GLN A 11 10.99 -21.57 9.56
CA GLN A 11 11.93 -21.78 10.67
C GLN A 11 13.12 -20.83 10.60
N GLU A 12 13.68 -20.61 9.41
CA GLU A 12 14.80 -19.68 9.22
C GLU A 12 14.38 -18.23 9.52
N LEU A 13 13.20 -17.79 9.06
CA LEU A 13 12.68 -16.46 9.39
C LEU A 13 12.46 -16.30 10.89
N ALA A 14 11.92 -17.32 11.56
CA ALA A 14 11.74 -17.29 13.02
C ALA A 14 13.08 -17.22 13.76
N ARG A 15 14.11 -17.99 13.30
CA ARG A 15 15.47 -17.94 13.87
C ARG A 15 16.10 -16.56 13.72
N LEU A 16 15.81 -15.85 12.63
CA LEU A 16 16.33 -14.51 12.34
C LEU A 16 15.47 -13.40 12.95
N GLY A 17 14.42 -13.74 13.70
CA GLY A 17 13.50 -12.75 14.30
C GLY A 17 12.67 -11.96 13.29
N VAL A 18 12.47 -12.50 12.09
CA VAL A 18 11.70 -11.84 11.01
C VAL A 18 10.20 -12.10 11.20
N PRO A 19 9.39 -11.07 11.48
CA PRO A 19 7.97 -11.25 11.82
C PRO A 19 7.06 -11.46 10.61
N ALA A 20 7.50 -11.13 9.40
CA ALA A 20 6.65 -11.14 8.21
C ALA A 20 7.44 -11.21 6.90
N VAL A 21 6.75 -11.64 5.85
CA VAL A 21 7.22 -11.56 4.45
C VAL A 21 6.63 -10.32 3.75
N PRO A 22 7.25 -9.80 2.68
CA PRO A 22 8.46 -10.30 2.05
C PRO A 22 9.71 -10.09 2.91
N ALA A 23 10.65 -11.01 2.85
CA ALA A 23 11.93 -10.91 3.51
C ALA A 23 13.07 -11.37 2.60
N VAL A 24 14.22 -10.71 2.72
CA VAL A 24 15.47 -11.10 2.04
C VAL A 24 16.47 -11.49 3.09
N VAL A 25 17.09 -12.65 2.91
CA VAL A 25 18.12 -13.20 3.81
C VAL A 25 19.44 -13.31 3.05
N ALA A 26 20.49 -12.75 3.61
CA ALA A 26 21.85 -12.87 3.09
C ALA A 26 22.87 -12.89 4.23
N GLY A 27 23.85 -13.83 4.20
CA GLY A 27 24.92 -13.91 5.20
C GLY A 27 24.44 -14.04 6.65
N GLY A 28 23.31 -14.72 6.90
CA GLY A 28 22.73 -14.86 8.25
C GLY A 28 22.04 -13.61 8.80
N ARG A 29 21.92 -12.56 7.99
CA ARG A 29 21.14 -11.33 8.28
C ARG A 29 19.87 -11.31 7.45
N ALA A 30 18.86 -10.60 7.91
CA ALA A 30 17.59 -10.47 7.20
C ALA A 30 17.08 -9.03 7.19
N VAL A 31 16.44 -8.64 6.10
CA VAL A 31 15.65 -7.42 5.98
C VAL A 31 14.24 -7.81 5.55
N HIS A 32 13.21 -7.27 6.18
CA HIS A 32 11.83 -7.54 5.84
C HIS A 32 11.05 -6.24 5.54
N GLY A 33 9.94 -6.39 4.83
CA GLY A 33 9.13 -5.28 4.40
C GLY A 33 9.80 -4.45 3.29
N TRP A 34 9.36 -3.21 3.12
CA TRP A 34 9.89 -2.29 2.12
C TRP A 34 10.94 -1.37 2.75
N ASN A 35 12.18 -1.78 2.75
CA ASN A 35 13.31 -0.97 3.18
C ASN A 35 14.48 -1.10 2.19
N PRO A 36 14.44 -0.38 1.05
CA PRO A 36 15.45 -0.48 0.00
C PRO A 36 16.88 -0.15 0.48
N THR A 37 17.02 0.80 1.39
CA THR A 37 18.32 1.17 1.97
C THR A 37 18.93 0.01 2.74
N ALA A 38 18.18 -0.56 3.70
CA ALA A 38 18.64 -1.71 4.46
C ALA A 38 18.86 -2.95 3.57
N LEU A 39 18.05 -3.13 2.51
CA LEU A 39 18.25 -4.20 1.54
C LEU A 39 19.55 -4.03 0.76
N ALA A 40 19.85 -2.83 0.29
CA ALA A 40 21.08 -2.52 -0.41
C ALA A 40 22.31 -2.76 0.48
N GLU A 41 22.26 -2.34 1.73
CA GLU A 41 23.29 -2.62 2.73
C GLU A 41 23.46 -4.11 2.99
N LEU A 42 22.34 -4.87 3.04
CA LEU A 42 22.37 -6.31 3.25
C LEU A 42 23.11 -7.04 2.12
N VAL A 43 22.90 -6.62 0.86
CA VAL A 43 23.49 -7.27 -0.32
C VAL A 43 24.77 -6.60 -0.81
N GLY A 44 25.23 -5.54 -0.12
CA GLY A 44 26.51 -4.88 -0.40
C GLY A 44 26.51 -4.03 -1.68
N VAL A 45 25.35 -3.46 -2.08
CA VAL A 45 25.25 -2.56 -3.23
C VAL A 45 25.00 -1.14 -2.78
N SER A 46 25.43 -0.17 -3.60
CA SER A 46 25.08 1.24 -3.37
C SER A 46 23.62 1.49 -3.76
N TYR A 47 22.88 2.16 -2.91
CA TYR A 47 21.53 2.62 -3.18
C TYR A 47 21.45 4.12 -2.88
N ASP A 48 21.20 4.90 -3.91
CA ASP A 48 21.14 6.36 -3.85
C ASP A 48 19.73 6.92 -3.52
N GLY A 49 18.82 6.06 -3.08
CA GLY A 49 17.41 6.40 -2.87
C GLY A 49 16.58 6.35 -4.14
N GLY A 50 17.21 6.00 -5.29
CA GLY A 50 16.56 6.04 -6.59
C GLY A 50 16.14 7.49 -6.96
N ARG A 51 15.41 7.63 -8.06
CA ARG A 51 14.74 8.89 -8.38
C ARG A 51 13.37 8.95 -7.71
N ALA A 52 13.34 8.96 -6.37
CA ALA A 52 12.11 9.16 -5.64
C ALA A 52 11.41 10.44 -6.12
N LEU A 53 10.13 10.35 -6.41
CA LEU A 53 9.35 11.53 -6.79
C LEU A 53 9.33 12.53 -5.64
N PRO A 54 9.35 13.84 -5.92
CA PRO A 54 9.23 14.85 -4.86
C PRO A 54 7.96 14.61 -4.01
N PRO A 55 7.99 14.86 -2.69
CA PRO A 55 6.84 14.61 -1.81
C PRO A 55 5.54 15.29 -2.27
N ALA A 56 5.63 16.51 -2.77
CA ALA A 56 4.48 17.22 -3.31
C ALA A 56 3.88 16.52 -4.55
N GLU A 57 4.71 15.90 -5.39
CA GLU A 57 4.23 15.09 -6.53
C GLU A 57 3.64 13.77 -6.06
N LEU A 58 4.26 13.11 -5.09
CA LEU A 58 3.70 11.90 -4.46
C LEU A 58 2.31 12.18 -3.86
N GLY A 59 2.13 13.29 -3.17
CA GLY A 59 0.83 13.70 -2.62
C GLY A 59 -0.22 13.90 -3.70
N ARG A 60 0.12 14.57 -4.82
CA ARG A 60 -0.79 14.73 -5.96
C ARG A 60 -1.14 13.39 -6.61
N ARG A 61 -0.17 12.49 -6.75
CA ARG A 61 -0.41 11.15 -7.32
C ARG A 61 -1.25 10.30 -6.38
N LEU A 62 -0.99 10.34 -5.08
CA LEU A 62 -1.81 9.64 -4.11
C LEU A 62 -3.28 10.09 -4.20
N ASP A 63 -3.55 11.39 -4.32
CA ASP A 63 -4.93 11.89 -4.49
C ASP A 63 -5.59 11.34 -5.77
N ARG A 64 -4.88 11.34 -6.92
CA ARG A 64 -5.40 10.72 -8.16
C ARG A 64 -5.65 9.22 -8.02
N VAL A 65 -4.75 8.52 -7.35
CA VAL A 65 -4.89 7.08 -7.06
C VAL A 65 -6.14 6.82 -6.23
N LEU A 66 -6.34 7.58 -5.16
CA LEU A 66 -7.50 7.44 -4.29
C LEU A 66 -8.82 7.83 -5.00
N ALA A 67 -8.79 8.84 -5.88
CA ALA A 67 -9.93 9.18 -6.72
C ALA A 67 -10.32 8.01 -7.65
N ALA A 68 -9.33 7.36 -8.27
CA ALA A 68 -9.55 6.18 -9.10
C ALA A 68 -10.09 5.00 -8.28
N ALA A 69 -9.56 4.77 -7.07
CA ALA A 69 -10.08 3.76 -6.15
C ALA A 69 -11.54 3.99 -5.81
N ALA A 70 -11.93 5.24 -5.52
CA ALA A 70 -13.32 5.59 -5.19
C ALA A 70 -14.26 5.36 -6.39
N ARG A 71 -13.83 5.70 -7.62
CA ARG A 71 -14.60 5.38 -8.84
C ARG A 71 -14.76 3.87 -9.01
N ALA A 72 -13.65 3.13 -8.90
CA ALA A 72 -13.67 1.66 -9.02
C ALA A 72 -14.62 1.03 -8.00
N MET A 73 -14.58 1.45 -6.74
CA MET A 73 -15.49 0.92 -5.71
C MET A 73 -16.97 1.19 -6.00
N ARG A 74 -17.32 2.35 -6.58
CA ARG A 74 -18.72 2.64 -6.99
C ARG A 74 -19.22 1.73 -8.11
N GLN A 75 -18.31 1.13 -8.89
CA GLN A 75 -18.66 0.23 -9.99
C GLN A 75 -18.77 -1.25 -9.56
N VAL A 76 -18.30 -1.61 -8.36
CA VAL A 76 -18.35 -3.00 -7.89
C VAL A 76 -19.80 -3.43 -7.72
N PRO A 77 -20.28 -4.46 -8.45
CA PRO A 77 -21.63 -5.00 -8.24
C PRO A 77 -21.73 -5.58 -6.81
N PRO A 78 -22.87 -5.35 -6.12
CA PRO A 78 -23.04 -5.79 -4.72
C PRO A 78 -22.76 -7.27 -4.50
N GLU A 79 -23.13 -8.13 -5.45
CA GLU A 79 -22.92 -9.58 -5.40
C GLU A 79 -21.44 -9.99 -5.51
N HIS A 80 -20.56 -9.10 -5.93
CA HIS A 80 -19.12 -9.35 -6.08
C HIS A 80 -18.25 -8.76 -4.97
N LEU A 81 -18.85 -8.10 -3.98
CA LEU A 81 -18.09 -7.49 -2.88
C LEU A 81 -17.27 -8.49 -2.07
N GLU A 82 -17.77 -9.70 -1.89
CA GLU A 82 -17.07 -10.78 -1.19
C GLU A 82 -16.26 -11.68 -2.12
N MET A 83 -16.18 -11.35 -3.43
CA MET A 83 -15.31 -12.05 -4.37
C MET A 83 -13.84 -11.72 -4.06
N ALA A 84 -12.98 -12.74 -4.12
CA ALA A 84 -11.53 -12.59 -4.02
C ALA A 84 -10.85 -13.10 -5.28
N HIS A 85 -9.64 -12.61 -5.56
CA HIS A 85 -8.81 -13.18 -6.62
C HIS A 85 -8.37 -14.60 -6.21
N PRO A 86 -8.40 -15.61 -7.12
CA PRO A 86 -7.85 -16.95 -6.84
C PRO A 86 -6.40 -16.84 -6.30
N GLY A 87 -6.15 -17.50 -5.18
CA GLY A 87 -4.85 -17.44 -4.49
C GLY A 87 -4.64 -16.21 -3.59
N ARG A 88 -5.69 -15.42 -3.33
CA ARG A 88 -5.67 -14.29 -2.40
C ARG A 88 -6.92 -14.30 -1.52
N ASP A 89 -6.74 -14.28 -0.20
CA ASP A 89 -7.85 -14.35 0.76
C ASP A 89 -8.49 -12.98 1.07
N ARG A 90 -8.24 -11.97 0.23
CA ARG A 90 -8.74 -10.61 0.46
C ARG A 90 -9.92 -10.33 -0.47
N PRO A 91 -11.16 -10.25 0.05
CA PRO A 91 -12.33 -9.84 -0.72
C PRO A 91 -12.21 -8.42 -1.28
N VAL A 92 -12.95 -8.14 -2.36
CA VAL A 92 -13.00 -6.81 -3.00
C VAL A 92 -13.35 -5.72 -1.99
N ARG A 93 -14.34 -5.97 -1.11
CA ARG A 93 -14.72 -5.07 -0.02
C ARG A 93 -13.54 -4.72 0.87
N GLN A 94 -12.80 -5.73 1.32
CA GLN A 94 -11.63 -5.54 2.16
C GLN A 94 -10.48 -4.87 1.40
N LEU A 95 -10.28 -5.20 0.12
CA LEU A 95 -9.26 -4.56 -0.72
C LEU A 95 -9.54 -3.07 -0.91
N GLY A 96 -10.79 -2.71 -1.24
CA GLY A 96 -11.19 -1.31 -1.40
C GLY A 96 -11.03 -0.50 -0.12
N PHE A 97 -11.47 -1.03 1.02
CA PHE A 97 -11.23 -0.39 2.32
C PHE A 97 -9.73 -0.22 2.60
N HIS A 98 -8.94 -1.24 2.35
CA HIS A 98 -7.50 -1.24 2.62
C HIS A 98 -6.76 -0.12 1.87
N VAL A 99 -7.10 0.16 0.61
CA VAL A 99 -6.51 1.28 -0.14
C VAL A 99 -6.64 2.60 0.61
N PHE A 100 -7.80 2.89 1.14
CA PHE A 100 -8.04 4.14 1.88
C PHE A 100 -7.46 4.09 3.29
N ARG A 101 -7.56 2.94 3.97
CA ARG A 101 -7.04 2.78 5.32
C ARG A 101 -5.51 2.91 5.38
N LEU A 102 -4.78 2.30 4.44
CA LEU A 102 -3.32 2.45 4.38
C LEU A 102 -2.90 3.90 4.09
N SER A 103 -3.68 4.61 3.27
CA SER A 103 -3.41 6.01 2.95
C SER A 103 -3.68 6.93 4.15
N ARG A 104 -4.75 6.67 4.89
CA ARG A 104 -5.02 7.36 6.16
C ARG A 104 -3.93 7.05 7.19
N ALA A 105 -3.42 5.81 7.21
CA ALA A 105 -2.35 5.40 8.11
C ALA A 105 -1.07 6.22 7.91
N PHE A 106 -0.76 6.68 6.69
CA PHE A 106 0.33 7.63 6.46
C PHE A 106 0.15 8.90 7.30
N ARG A 107 -1.02 9.57 7.19
CA ARG A 107 -1.30 10.77 7.96
C ARG A 107 -1.19 10.53 9.48
N ASP A 108 -1.77 9.43 9.95
CA ASP A 108 -1.73 9.07 11.37
C ASP A 108 -0.28 8.79 11.82
N ALA A 109 0.53 8.16 10.95
CA ALA A 109 1.93 7.89 11.20
C ALA A 109 2.78 9.17 11.29
N MET A 110 2.52 10.15 10.44
CA MET A 110 3.21 11.45 10.53
C MET A 110 2.90 12.18 11.84
N ARG A 111 1.69 12.02 12.37
CA ARG A 111 1.27 12.61 13.64
C ARG A 111 1.85 11.89 14.87
N GLU A 112 1.82 10.55 14.85
CA GLU A 112 2.20 9.70 15.98
C GLU A 112 3.65 9.24 15.94
N ARG A 113 4.37 9.53 14.85
CA ARG A 113 5.76 9.10 14.59
C ARG A 113 5.96 7.58 14.64
N ARG A 114 4.88 6.83 14.39
CA ARG A 114 4.91 5.37 14.31
C ARG A 114 3.91 4.84 13.28
N LEU A 115 4.25 3.73 12.64
CA LEU A 115 3.36 3.01 11.71
C LEU A 115 3.31 1.52 12.11
N PRO A 116 2.42 1.13 13.02
CA PRO A 116 2.26 -0.28 13.39
C PRO A 116 1.55 -1.06 12.28
N LYS A 117 1.95 -2.32 12.08
CA LYS A 117 1.33 -3.21 11.09
C LYS A 117 -0.18 -3.36 11.30
N ALA A 118 -0.64 -3.37 12.54
CA ALA A 118 -2.05 -3.51 12.89
C ALA A 118 -2.98 -2.49 12.20
N TRP A 119 -2.49 -1.27 11.92
CA TRP A 119 -3.29 -0.27 11.18
C TRP A 119 -3.54 -0.65 9.72
N LEU A 120 -2.67 -1.46 9.14
CA LEU A 120 -2.80 -1.94 7.77
C LEU A 120 -3.58 -3.26 7.69
N ASP A 121 -3.69 -3.96 8.81
CA ASP A 121 -4.40 -5.24 8.92
C ASP A 121 -5.85 -5.05 9.39
N GLU A 122 -6.30 -3.82 9.63
CA GLU A 122 -7.67 -3.55 10.06
C GLU A 122 -8.70 -4.12 9.08
N ALA A 123 -9.72 -4.78 9.63
CA ALA A 123 -10.85 -5.24 8.85
C ALA A 123 -11.76 -4.06 8.45
N ALA A 124 -12.39 -4.15 7.29
CA ALA A 124 -13.39 -3.17 6.88
C ALA A 124 -14.55 -3.17 7.89
N PRO A 125 -14.90 -2.00 8.47
CA PRO A 125 -16.01 -1.87 9.39
C PRO A 125 -17.33 -2.33 8.75
N ALA A 126 -18.25 -2.84 9.57
CA ALA A 126 -19.51 -3.39 9.11
C ALA A 126 -20.39 -2.34 8.38
N GLU A 127 -20.32 -1.08 8.79
CA GLU A 127 -21.03 0.04 8.17
C GLU A 127 -20.53 0.37 6.75
N LEU A 128 -19.34 -0.07 6.36
CA LEU A 128 -18.86 0.01 4.98
C LEU A 128 -19.30 -1.25 4.22
N ALA A 129 -20.60 -1.45 4.13
CA ALA A 129 -21.20 -2.68 3.66
C ALA A 129 -21.24 -2.81 2.12
N ASP A 130 -21.05 -1.70 1.39
CA ASP A 130 -21.12 -1.69 -0.08
C ASP A 130 -20.04 -0.80 -0.71
N GLY A 131 -19.92 -0.89 -2.03
CA GLY A 131 -18.94 -0.11 -2.80
C GLY A 131 -19.11 1.41 -2.65
N PRO A 132 -20.32 1.96 -2.74
CA PRO A 132 -20.58 3.38 -2.48
C PRO A 132 -20.20 3.86 -1.08
N ALA A 133 -20.45 3.07 -0.03
CA ALA A 133 -20.06 3.40 1.35
C ALA A 133 -18.52 3.43 1.50
N ILE A 134 -17.80 2.47 0.90
CA ILE A 134 -16.34 2.44 0.88
C ILE A 134 -15.79 3.64 0.08
N ALA A 135 -16.39 3.96 -1.08
CA ALA A 135 -16.00 5.12 -1.86
C ALA A 135 -16.21 6.44 -1.07
N ALA A 136 -17.34 6.58 -0.35
CA ALA A 136 -17.60 7.74 0.50
C ALA A 136 -16.58 7.86 1.66
N TYR A 137 -16.19 6.74 2.26
CA TYR A 137 -15.07 6.70 3.21
C TYR A 137 -13.78 7.20 2.55
N GLY A 138 -13.48 6.73 1.34
CA GLY A 138 -12.31 7.13 0.57
C GLY A 138 -12.27 8.64 0.28
N GLU A 139 -13.41 9.25 -0.06
CA GLU A 139 -13.48 10.70 -0.28
C GLU A 139 -13.18 11.49 1.01
N ARG A 140 -13.64 11.02 2.17
CA ARG A 140 -13.25 11.63 3.46
C ARG A 140 -11.76 11.53 3.70
N VAL A 141 -11.14 10.37 3.43
CA VAL A 141 -9.68 10.18 3.55
C VAL A 141 -8.91 11.13 2.63
N ARG A 142 -9.38 11.33 1.39
CA ARG A 142 -8.78 12.30 0.45
C ARG A 142 -8.79 13.72 1.02
N LEU A 143 -9.92 14.16 1.58
CA LEU A 143 -10.03 15.48 2.22
C LEU A 143 -9.10 15.61 3.43
N GLU A 144 -9.02 14.59 4.27
CA GLU A 144 -8.11 14.55 5.41
C GLU A 144 -6.64 14.64 4.99
N LEU A 145 -6.26 13.95 3.91
CA LEU A 145 -4.92 13.99 3.35
C LEU A 145 -4.62 15.34 2.70
N ALA A 146 -5.56 15.92 1.96
CA ALA A 146 -5.40 17.25 1.38
C ALA A 146 -5.16 18.32 2.46
N ALA A 147 -5.91 18.26 3.55
CA ALA A 147 -5.72 19.15 4.70
C ALA A 147 -4.37 18.92 5.40
N HIS A 148 -3.91 17.66 5.47
CA HIS A 148 -2.58 17.34 5.99
C HIS A 148 -1.47 17.88 5.09
N PHE A 149 -1.53 17.65 3.78
CA PHE A 149 -0.51 18.11 2.82
C PHE A 149 -0.45 19.64 2.67
N ALA A 150 -1.50 20.34 3.06
CA ALA A 150 -1.48 21.81 3.13
C ALA A 150 -0.67 22.36 4.32
N GLN A 151 -0.29 21.52 5.28
CA GLN A 151 0.50 21.94 6.42
C GLN A 151 2.00 22.00 6.08
N PRO A 152 2.74 23.00 6.58
CA PRO A 152 4.19 22.98 6.49
C PRO A 152 4.75 21.71 7.16
N GLY A 153 5.74 21.08 6.52
CA GLY A 153 6.39 19.89 7.08
C GLY A 153 5.53 18.64 7.09
N ALA A 154 4.48 18.55 6.24
CA ALA A 154 3.55 17.42 6.18
C ALA A 154 4.21 16.04 6.03
N TRP A 155 5.44 15.98 5.53
CA TRP A 155 6.23 14.77 5.32
C TRP A 155 7.60 14.81 5.99
N ASP A 156 7.85 15.78 6.88
CA ASP A 156 9.15 15.96 7.53
C ASP A 156 9.30 15.05 8.76
N GLY A 157 10.55 14.64 9.01
CA GLY A 157 10.94 13.84 10.15
C GLY A 157 10.78 12.33 9.96
N ASP A 158 11.21 11.60 10.98
CA ASP A 158 11.27 10.15 10.97
C ASP A 158 10.02 9.52 11.60
N VAL A 159 9.72 8.32 11.13
CA VAL A 159 8.60 7.48 11.57
C VAL A 159 9.14 6.08 11.89
N GLU A 160 8.90 5.59 13.09
CA GLU A 160 9.18 4.19 13.43
C GLU A 160 8.11 3.30 12.80
N THR A 161 8.49 2.53 11.80
CA THR A 161 7.56 1.62 11.10
C THR A 161 7.78 0.18 11.57
N TYR A 162 6.80 -0.69 11.32
CA TYR A 162 6.92 -2.13 11.64
C TYR A 162 8.02 -2.84 10.83
N TYR A 163 8.65 -2.17 9.88
CA TYR A 163 9.78 -2.67 9.06
C TYR A 163 11.05 -1.81 9.23
N GLY A 164 11.14 -1.01 10.29
CA GLY A 164 12.28 -0.16 10.64
C GLY A 164 12.00 1.34 10.50
N ALA A 165 12.94 2.16 10.95
CA ALA A 165 12.85 3.61 10.85
C ALA A 165 12.85 4.08 9.39
N GLN A 166 11.96 5.01 9.05
CA GLN A 166 11.81 5.59 7.73
C GLN A 166 11.60 7.09 7.83
N THR A 167 12.06 7.85 6.84
CA THR A 167 11.65 9.26 6.72
C THR A 167 10.18 9.37 6.30
N GLY A 168 9.51 10.47 6.62
CA GLY A 168 8.13 10.72 6.16
C GLY A 168 8.01 10.68 4.63
N HIS A 169 9.05 11.11 3.89
CA HIS A 169 9.10 10.98 2.42
C HIS A 169 9.06 9.50 1.98
N GLN A 170 9.86 8.64 2.61
CA GLN A 170 9.88 7.21 2.29
C GLN A 170 8.55 6.52 2.62
N VAL A 171 7.91 6.91 3.74
CA VAL A 171 6.57 6.41 4.09
C VAL A 171 5.53 6.89 3.08
N LEU A 172 5.60 8.14 2.59
CA LEU A 172 4.69 8.67 1.57
C LEU A 172 4.89 7.94 0.22
N GLU A 173 6.14 7.74 -0.21
CA GLU A 173 6.44 7.00 -1.43
C GLU A 173 5.86 5.59 -1.37
N ARG A 174 6.13 4.87 -0.28
CA ARG A 174 5.59 3.53 -0.05
C ARG A 174 4.05 3.53 -0.07
N THR A 175 3.43 4.48 0.61
CA THR A 175 1.97 4.60 0.65
C THR A 175 1.40 4.80 -0.75
N THR A 176 2.02 5.68 -1.53
CA THR A 176 1.55 6.03 -2.89
C THR A 176 1.62 4.83 -3.84
N TRP A 177 2.77 4.16 -3.93
CA TRP A 177 2.89 3.02 -4.82
C TRP A 177 2.07 1.81 -4.34
N HIS A 178 1.93 1.61 -3.02
CA HIS A 178 1.13 0.51 -2.46
C HIS A 178 -0.37 0.72 -2.77
N ALA A 179 -0.87 1.95 -2.60
CA ALA A 179 -2.23 2.30 -3.01
C ALA A 179 -2.42 2.10 -4.53
N ALA A 180 -1.46 2.57 -5.35
CA ALA A 180 -1.52 2.43 -6.80
C ALA A 180 -1.55 0.95 -7.24
N GLN A 181 -0.76 0.07 -6.60
CA GLN A 181 -0.79 -1.37 -6.87
C GLN A 181 -2.17 -1.97 -6.58
N HIS A 182 -2.78 -1.59 -5.46
CA HIS A 182 -4.12 -2.08 -5.14
C HIS A 182 -5.21 -1.53 -6.06
N VAL A 183 -5.05 -0.32 -6.60
CA VAL A 183 -5.97 0.19 -7.63
C VAL A 183 -5.85 -0.61 -8.93
N ARG A 184 -4.63 -1.00 -9.34
CA ARG A 184 -4.44 -1.93 -10.47
C ARG A 184 -5.19 -3.24 -10.23
N GLN A 185 -5.11 -3.79 -9.01
CA GLN A 185 -5.83 -5.01 -8.63
C GLN A 185 -7.36 -4.82 -8.66
N LEU A 186 -7.88 -3.70 -8.16
CA LEU A 186 -9.31 -3.39 -8.23
C LEU A 186 -9.80 -3.29 -9.69
N CYS A 187 -9.06 -2.62 -10.57
CA CYS A 187 -9.39 -2.54 -11.98
C CYS A 187 -9.40 -3.92 -12.64
N ALA A 188 -8.39 -4.76 -12.38
CA ALA A 188 -8.35 -6.12 -12.90
C ALA A 188 -9.51 -7.00 -12.39
N LEU A 189 -9.97 -6.78 -11.15
CA LEU A 189 -11.15 -7.45 -10.61
C LEU A 189 -12.44 -6.97 -11.28
N LEU A 190 -12.61 -5.67 -11.53
CA LEU A 190 -13.75 -5.12 -12.29
C LEU A 190 -13.83 -5.74 -13.68
N GLU A 191 -12.70 -5.81 -14.41
CA GLU A 191 -12.65 -6.45 -15.73
C GLU A 191 -13.08 -7.93 -15.67
N ARG A 192 -12.68 -8.66 -14.63
CA ARG A 192 -13.13 -10.06 -14.42
C ARG A 192 -14.62 -10.18 -14.11
N MET A 193 -15.23 -9.12 -13.55
CA MET A 193 -16.68 -9.01 -13.35
C MET A 193 -17.41 -8.57 -14.61
N GLY A 194 -16.70 -8.32 -15.73
CA GLY A 194 -17.28 -7.80 -16.96
C GLY A 194 -17.58 -6.30 -16.91
N VAL A 195 -17.01 -5.57 -15.93
CA VAL A 195 -17.19 -4.14 -15.75
C VAL A 195 -15.93 -3.40 -16.24
N ALA A 196 -16.08 -2.53 -17.24
CA ALA A 196 -14.98 -1.68 -17.68
C ALA A 196 -14.67 -0.60 -16.63
N PRO A 197 -13.41 -0.47 -16.16
CA PRO A 197 -13.06 0.57 -15.19
C PRO A 197 -13.32 1.98 -15.73
N ASP A 198 -13.98 2.82 -14.93
CA ASP A 198 -14.24 4.22 -15.25
C ASP A 198 -13.00 5.07 -15.03
N HIS A 199 -12.50 5.70 -16.10
CA HIS A 199 -11.31 6.56 -16.06
C HIS A 199 -10.16 5.95 -15.26
N PRO A 200 -9.62 4.77 -15.69
CA PRO A 200 -8.53 4.11 -14.99
C PRO A 200 -7.27 4.97 -15.01
N LEU A 201 -6.37 4.73 -14.08
CA LEU A 201 -5.05 5.36 -14.08
C LEU A 201 -4.27 4.94 -15.33
N THR A 202 -3.47 5.86 -15.83
CA THR A 202 -2.66 5.70 -17.05
C THR A 202 -1.19 5.43 -16.70
N ALA A 203 -0.39 5.07 -17.70
CA ALA A 203 1.05 4.89 -17.52
C ALA A 203 1.73 6.13 -16.89
N THR A 204 1.28 7.34 -17.25
CA THR A 204 1.81 8.59 -16.69
C THR A 204 1.53 8.72 -15.17
N ASP A 205 0.40 8.19 -14.70
CA ASP A 205 0.09 8.21 -13.25
C ASP A 205 1.00 7.27 -12.45
N TYR A 206 1.52 6.23 -13.10
CA TYR A 206 2.42 5.23 -12.49
C TYR A 206 3.91 5.55 -12.68
N GLU A 207 4.25 6.47 -13.57
CA GLU A 207 5.64 6.78 -13.90
C GLU A 207 6.44 7.21 -12.67
N GLY A 208 7.61 6.59 -12.45
CA GLY A 208 8.48 6.86 -11.31
C GLY A 208 8.03 6.24 -9.98
N LEU A 209 6.91 5.50 -9.95
CA LEU A 209 6.55 4.68 -8.79
C LEU A 209 7.19 3.29 -8.92
N PRO A 210 7.77 2.73 -7.83
CA PRO A 210 8.43 1.41 -7.86
C PRO A 210 7.41 0.27 -7.85
N LEU A 211 6.56 0.24 -8.88
CA LEU A 211 5.52 -0.77 -9.03
C LEU A 211 6.08 -2.07 -9.61
N PRO A 212 5.63 -3.24 -9.15
CA PRO A 212 5.94 -4.50 -9.79
C PRO A 212 5.31 -4.57 -11.20
N THR A 213 5.94 -5.36 -12.09
CA THR A 213 5.39 -5.61 -13.43
C THR A 213 4.03 -6.29 -13.33
N ASP A 214 3.94 -7.30 -12.48
CA ASP A 214 2.74 -8.09 -12.29
C ASP A 214 1.71 -7.39 -11.40
N VAL A 215 0.45 -7.64 -11.67
CA VAL A 215 -0.65 -7.08 -10.88
C VAL A 215 -0.86 -7.82 -9.55
N TRP A 216 -0.52 -9.15 -9.53
CA TRP A 216 -0.76 -10.05 -8.39
C TRP A 216 0.52 -10.62 -7.79
#